data_867d1cab79229e6533fa933b9916c6ac
#
_entry.id   867d1cab79229e6533fa933b9916c6ac
#
_cell.length_a   1.000
_cell.length_b   1.000
_cell.length_c   1.000
_cell.angle_alpha   90.00
_cell.angle_beta   90.00
_cell.angle_gamma   90.00
#
_symmetry.space_group_name_H-M   'P 1'
#
loop_
_entity.id
_entity.type
_entity.pdbx_description
1 polymer ?
#
loop_
_entity_poly.entity_id
_entity_poly.type
_entity_poly.pdbx_seq_one_letter_code
_entity_poly.pdbx_strand_id
1 'polypeptide(L)'
;MQARQKNRVSAVSNASAAERTFDEEMAANANALRLSWRAKGQHAPDVSHSNVSVRLKGNLIGEDHANYVLMYHMLTGIRIAVSRNESRPRMPLTQADFVTKYKFTFDIIGNELRPSSNYDFKFKDYAPAVFRELRVHFGLDAGDYLLSLAAKYILTELGSPGKSGSFFYFSHDYRFIIKTIRPTEHKLFIKFLPAYYEHVRANP
;
A
#
# COMPACT_ATOMS: atom_id res chain seq x y z
N MET A 1 10.97 -37.62 13.33
CA MET A 1 10.55 -36.28 13.79
C MET A 1 11.57 -35.16 13.56
N GLN A 2 12.87 -35.42 13.66
CA GLN A 2 13.95 -34.42 13.53
C GLN A 2 14.12 -33.82 12.10
N ALA A 3 13.83 -34.56 11.03
CA ALA A 3 13.95 -34.06 9.65
C ALA A 3 12.91 -32.98 9.29
N ARG A 4 11.70 -33.08 9.88
CA ARG A 4 10.62 -32.06 9.63
C ARG A 4 10.90 -30.74 10.33
N GLN A 5 11.65 -30.74 11.42
CA GLN A 5 11.99 -29.54 12.17
C GLN A 5 13.15 -28.76 11.53
N LYS A 6 14.13 -29.44 10.93
CA LYS A 6 15.24 -28.83 10.20
C LYS A 6 14.74 -28.10 8.92
N ASN A 7 13.80 -28.70 8.19
CA ASN A 7 13.23 -28.04 6.99
C ASN A 7 12.37 -26.82 7.33
N ARG A 8 11.75 -26.77 8.49
CA ARG A 8 11.00 -25.59 8.94
C ARG A 8 11.90 -24.40 9.27
N VAL A 9 13.02 -24.66 9.94
CA VAL A 9 13.98 -23.60 10.33
C VAL A 9 14.68 -23.02 9.09
N SER A 10 15.05 -23.86 8.11
CA SER A 10 15.68 -23.37 6.87
C SER A 10 14.71 -22.61 5.98
N ALA A 11 13.41 -22.98 5.91
CA ALA A 11 12.40 -22.26 5.17
C ALA A 11 12.10 -20.88 5.76
N VAL A 12 12.04 -20.76 7.10
CA VAL A 12 11.86 -19.48 7.80
C VAL A 12 13.08 -18.56 7.60
N SER A 13 14.30 -19.10 7.62
CA SER A 13 15.53 -18.32 7.37
C SER A 13 15.61 -17.82 5.92
N ASN A 14 15.17 -18.62 4.94
CA ASN A 14 15.16 -18.23 3.53
C ASN A 14 14.05 -17.21 3.22
N ALA A 15 12.87 -17.30 3.85
CA ALA A 15 11.81 -16.31 3.72
C ALA A 15 12.26 -14.93 4.26
N SER A 16 12.90 -14.91 5.42
CA SER A 16 13.43 -13.67 6.02
C SER A 16 14.62 -13.09 5.24
N ALA A 17 15.37 -13.90 4.51
CA ALA A 17 16.43 -13.45 3.61
C ALA A 17 15.84 -12.85 2.32
N ALA A 18 14.79 -13.45 1.75
CA ALA A 18 14.12 -12.95 0.58
C ALA A 18 13.36 -11.61 0.86
N GLU A 19 12.78 -11.46 2.04
CA GLU A 19 12.20 -10.18 2.48
C GLU A 19 13.27 -9.09 2.63
N ARG A 20 14.41 -9.39 3.24
CA ARG A 20 15.52 -8.44 3.37
C ARG A 20 16.09 -8.01 2.02
N THR A 21 16.27 -8.93 1.07
CA THR A 21 16.72 -8.59 -0.29
C THR A 21 15.71 -7.74 -1.03
N PHE A 22 14.41 -7.99 -0.87
CA PHE A 22 13.36 -7.18 -1.48
C PHE A 22 13.29 -5.77 -0.88
N ASP A 23 13.39 -5.64 0.45
CA ASP A 23 13.40 -4.34 1.12
C ASP A 23 14.69 -3.56 0.79
N GLU A 24 15.82 -4.24 0.63
CA GLU A 24 17.08 -3.65 0.16
C GLU A 24 16.98 -3.20 -1.30
N GLU A 25 16.37 -3.99 -2.18
CA GLU A 25 16.10 -3.60 -3.58
C GLU A 25 15.13 -2.41 -3.67
N MET A 26 14.08 -2.39 -2.86
CA MET A 26 13.15 -1.26 -2.80
C MET A 26 13.83 0.01 -2.28
N ALA A 27 14.68 -0.11 -1.26
CA ALA A 27 15.46 1.01 -0.75
C ALA A 27 16.50 1.50 -1.78
N ALA A 28 17.14 0.59 -2.50
CA ALA A 28 18.08 0.93 -3.58
C ALA A 28 17.37 1.62 -4.74
N ASN A 29 16.21 1.13 -5.17
CA ASN A 29 15.40 1.74 -6.21
C ASN A 29 14.88 3.12 -5.80
N ALA A 30 14.45 3.30 -4.55
CA ALA A 30 14.03 4.59 -4.02
C ALA A 30 15.19 5.60 -4.01
N ASN A 31 16.39 5.16 -3.62
CA ASN A 31 17.59 6.00 -3.64
C ASN A 31 18.03 6.35 -5.09
N ALA A 32 17.95 5.40 -6.01
CA ALA A 32 18.23 5.63 -7.42
C ALA A 32 17.27 6.65 -8.04
N LEU A 33 15.98 6.57 -7.71
CA LEU A 33 14.97 7.55 -8.10
C LEU A 33 15.26 8.94 -7.51
N ARG A 34 15.59 9.04 -6.22
CA ARG A 34 15.99 10.32 -5.59
C ARG A 34 17.21 10.94 -6.25
N LEU A 35 18.20 10.13 -6.62
CA LEU A 35 19.39 10.61 -7.32
C LEU A 35 19.05 11.07 -8.74
N SER A 36 18.16 10.36 -9.45
CA SER A 36 17.71 10.76 -10.78
C SER A 36 16.93 12.09 -10.78
N TRP A 37 16.16 12.37 -9.73
CA TRP A 37 15.44 13.63 -9.59
C TRP A 37 16.37 14.80 -9.26
N ARG A 38 17.37 14.58 -8.38
CA ARG A 38 18.41 15.58 -8.13
C ARG A 38 19.19 15.93 -9.40
N ALA A 39 19.48 14.94 -10.23
CA ALA A 39 20.17 15.13 -11.51
C ALA A 39 19.32 15.91 -12.54
N LYS A 40 17.98 15.85 -12.47
CA LYS A 40 17.06 16.56 -13.35
C LYS A 40 16.70 17.97 -12.87
N GLY A 41 17.30 18.47 -11.78
CA GLY A 41 17.04 19.81 -11.25
C GLY A 41 15.59 20.05 -10.78
N GLN A 42 14.80 19.01 -10.67
CA GLN A 42 13.46 19.09 -10.07
C GLN A 42 13.63 19.01 -8.56
N HIS A 43 13.49 20.15 -7.91
CA HIS A 43 13.38 20.20 -6.47
C HIS A 43 12.19 19.34 -6.04
N ALA A 44 12.45 18.31 -5.25
CA ALA A 44 11.39 17.76 -4.41
C ALA A 44 10.84 18.97 -3.62
N PRO A 45 9.50 19.15 -3.51
CA PRO A 45 8.98 20.26 -2.73
C PRO A 45 9.62 20.17 -1.35
N ASP A 46 10.39 21.20 -1.02
CA ASP A 46 10.98 21.37 0.29
C ASP A 46 9.81 21.57 1.26
N VAL A 47 9.39 20.49 1.87
CA VAL A 47 8.52 20.54 3.04
C VAL A 47 9.42 21.01 4.17
N SER A 48 9.84 22.27 4.07
CA SER A 48 10.39 22.99 5.20
C SER A 48 9.35 22.89 6.29
N HIS A 49 9.76 22.27 7.40
CA HIS A 49 9.01 22.13 8.63
C HIS A 49 8.55 23.51 9.14
N SER A 50 7.55 24.10 8.48
CA SER A 50 6.77 25.13 9.10
C SER A 50 5.95 24.46 10.19
N ASN A 51 6.26 24.81 11.43
CA ASN A 51 5.68 24.37 12.69
C ASN A 51 4.15 24.47 12.71
N VAL A 52 3.45 23.60 11.99
CA VAL A 52 2.08 23.23 12.31
C VAL A 52 2.16 21.87 13.00
N SER A 53 2.58 21.91 14.27
CA SER A 53 2.39 20.78 15.16
C SER A 53 0.88 20.64 15.48
N VAL A 54 0.07 20.31 14.49
CA VAL A 54 -1.19 19.63 14.74
C VAL A 54 -0.78 18.28 15.31
N ARG A 55 -0.65 18.20 16.63
CA ARG A 55 -0.53 16.94 17.34
C ARG A 55 -1.85 16.18 17.11
N LEU A 56 -1.96 15.52 15.96
CA LEU A 56 -2.94 14.47 15.77
C LEU A 56 -2.61 13.42 16.82
N LYS A 57 -3.41 13.42 17.90
CA LYS A 57 -3.32 12.41 18.96
C LYS A 57 -3.76 11.07 18.36
N GLY A 58 -2.82 10.36 17.76
CA GLY A 58 -3.03 9.02 17.25
C GLY A 58 -2.17 8.03 18.03
N ASN A 59 -2.62 6.79 18.10
CA ASN A 59 -1.85 5.70 18.66
C ASN A 59 -1.02 5.03 17.56
N LEU A 60 0.29 4.93 17.78
CA LEU A 60 1.16 4.18 16.90
C LEU A 60 0.80 2.69 16.97
N ILE A 61 0.66 2.04 15.81
CA ILE A 61 0.39 0.61 15.73
C ILE A 61 1.73 -0.13 15.78
N GLY A 62 2.12 -0.59 16.98
CA GLY A 62 3.26 -1.48 17.20
C GLY A 62 2.83 -2.95 17.24
N GLU A 63 3.78 -3.87 17.45
CA GLU A 63 3.55 -5.32 17.45
C GLU A 63 2.51 -5.78 18.49
N ASP A 64 2.42 -5.09 19.63
CA ASP A 64 1.47 -5.38 20.68
C ASP A 64 0.06 -4.79 20.45
N HIS A 65 -0.13 -4.05 19.36
CA HIS A 65 -1.40 -3.40 19.07
C HIS A 65 -2.40 -4.39 18.48
N ALA A 66 -3.67 -4.34 18.94
CA ALA A 66 -4.73 -5.24 18.45
C ALA A 66 -4.92 -5.22 16.92
N ASN A 67 -4.63 -4.10 16.26
CA ASN A 67 -4.74 -3.93 14.82
C ASN A 67 -3.42 -4.18 14.05
N TYR A 68 -2.36 -4.67 14.71
CA TYR A 68 -1.06 -4.89 14.06
C TYR A 68 -1.15 -5.87 12.88
N VAL A 69 -1.77 -7.03 13.08
CA VAL A 69 -1.96 -8.04 12.03
C VAL A 69 -2.76 -7.48 10.86
N LEU A 70 -3.83 -6.71 11.14
CA LEU A 70 -4.63 -6.06 10.10
C LEU A 70 -3.80 -5.04 9.32
N MET A 71 -3.02 -4.21 10.01
CA MET A 71 -2.10 -3.26 9.39
C MET A 71 -1.11 -3.98 8.46
N TYR A 72 -0.47 -5.03 8.95
CA TYR A 72 0.49 -5.82 8.17
C TYR A 72 -0.15 -6.39 6.89
N HIS A 73 -1.36 -6.96 6.99
CA HIS A 73 -2.10 -7.46 5.83
C HIS A 73 -2.42 -6.36 4.82
N MET A 74 -2.86 -5.21 5.30
CA MET A 74 -3.19 -4.07 4.43
C MET A 74 -1.94 -3.57 3.69
N LEU A 75 -0.86 -3.29 4.40
CA LEU A 75 0.35 -2.73 3.80
C LEU A 75 1.04 -3.70 2.85
N THR A 76 1.13 -4.98 3.22
CA THR A 76 1.65 -6.03 2.34
C THR A 76 0.80 -6.18 1.08
N GLY A 77 -0.53 -6.22 1.23
CA GLY A 77 -1.46 -6.29 0.11
C GLY A 77 -1.37 -5.09 -0.82
N ILE A 78 -1.32 -3.88 -0.29
CA ILE A 78 -1.16 -2.63 -1.08
C ILE A 78 0.17 -2.66 -1.83
N ARG A 79 1.28 -2.99 -1.15
CA ARG A 79 2.61 -3.06 -1.76
C ARG A 79 2.62 -3.96 -2.98
N ILE A 80 2.18 -5.20 -2.83
CA ILE A 80 2.18 -6.19 -3.92
C ILE A 80 1.19 -5.82 -5.04
N ALA A 81 -0.01 -5.37 -4.70
CA ALA A 81 -1.03 -5.01 -5.67
C ALA A 81 -0.60 -3.83 -6.54
N VAL A 82 -0.08 -2.77 -5.93
CA VAL A 82 0.40 -1.58 -6.64
C VAL A 82 1.62 -1.91 -7.51
N SER A 83 2.63 -2.59 -6.95
CA SER A 83 3.84 -2.97 -7.71
C SER A 83 3.51 -3.82 -8.93
N ARG A 84 2.63 -4.82 -8.79
CA ARG A 84 2.19 -5.67 -9.92
C ARG A 84 1.38 -4.90 -10.96
N ASN A 85 0.63 -3.89 -10.54
CA ASN A 85 -0.14 -3.08 -11.46
C ASN A 85 0.77 -2.10 -12.23
N GLU A 86 1.79 -1.52 -11.57
CA GLU A 86 2.76 -0.64 -12.22
C GLU A 86 3.64 -1.37 -13.26
N SER A 87 3.96 -2.64 -13.03
CA SER A 87 4.72 -3.45 -14.00
C SER A 87 3.95 -3.79 -15.28
N ARG A 88 2.63 -3.57 -15.32
CA ARG A 88 1.81 -3.81 -16.52
C ARG A 88 1.86 -2.64 -17.49
N PRO A 89 1.79 -2.90 -18.80
CA PRO A 89 1.67 -1.84 -19.79
C PRO A 89 0.45 -0.94 -19.49
N ARG A 90 0.59 0.36 -19.70
CA ARG A 90 -0.53 1.28 -19.62
C ARG A 90 -1.36 1.19 -20.89
N MET A 91 -2.63 0.86 -20.72
CA MET A 91 -3.60 0.77 -21.81
C MET A 91 -4.74 1.75 -21.53
N PRO A 92 -5.40 2.29 -22.58
CA PRO A 92 -6.61 3.09 -22.40
C PRO A 92 -7.64 2.32 -21.57
N LEU A 93 -8.24 3.00 -20.59
CA LEU A 93 -9.25 2.39 -19.73
C LEU A 93 -10.51 2.02 -20.51
N THR A 94 -11.06 0.87 -20.18
CA THR A 94 -12.34 0.35 -20.67
C THR A 94 -13.37 0.29 -19.55
N GLN A 95 -14.64 0.11 -19.87
CA GLN A 95 -15.69 -0.07 -18.85
C GLN A 95 -15.44 -1.27 -17.95
N ALA A 96 -14.77 -2.32 -18.47
CA ALA A 96 -14.41 -3.50 -17.69
C ALA A 96 -13.41 -3.17 -16.56
N ASP A 97 -12.55 -2.18 -16.73
CA ASP A 97 -11.52 -1.82 -15.74
C ASP A 97 -12.14 -1.29 -14.44
N PHE A 98 -13.31 -0.64 -14.51
CA PHE A 98 -14.02 -0.10 -13.34
C PHE A 98 -14.63 -1.18 -12.43
N VAL A 99 -14.84 -2.38 -12.94
CA VAL A 99 -15.39 -3.51 -12.17
C VAL A 99 -14.39 -4.64 -11.99
N THR A 100 -13.22 -4.53 -12.60
CA THR A 100 -12.13 -5.50 -12.47
C THR A 100 -11.65 -5.58 -11.03
N LYS A 101 -11.35 -6.82 -10.60
CA LYS A 101 -10.76 -7.08 -9.28
C LYS A 101 -9.70 -8.16 -9.40
N TYR A 102 -8.55 -7.89 -8.80
CA TYR A 102 -7.51 -8.90 -8.63
C TYR A 102 -7.58 -9.50 -7.23
N LYS A 103 -7.38 -10.80 -7.15
CA LYS A 103 -7.34 -11.53 -5.88
C LYS A 103 -5.94 -12.05 -5.67
N PHE A 104 -5.40 -11.78 -4.49
CA PHE A 104 -4.11 -12.27 -4.04
C PHE A 104 -4.32 -13.19 -2.85
N THR A 105 -3.57 -14.26 -2.81
CA THR A 105 -3.48 -15.14 -1.64
C THR A 105 -2.04 -15.11 -1.18
N PHE A 106 -1.85 -14.83 0.08
CA PHE A 106 -0.57 -14.83 0.76
C PHE A 106 -0.53 -16.02 1.70
N ASP A 107 0.60 -16.68 1.80
CA ASP A 107 0.83 -17.74 2.78
C ASP A 107 2.26 -17.68 3.34
N ILE A 108 2.47 -18.35 4.49
CA ILE A 108 3.74 -18.32 5.21
C ILE A 108 4.87 -18.98 4.40
N ILE A 109 4.55 -19.98 3.58
CA ILE A 109 5.56 -20.72 2.82
C ILE A 109 5.95 -19.95 1.55
N GLY A 110 4.96 -19.31 0.90
CA GLY A 110 5.16 -18.68 -0.40
C GLY A 110 5.51 -19.66 -1.52
N ASN A 111 5.35 -19.27 -2.75
CA ASN A 111 5.86 -19.93 -3.95
C ASN A 111 5.88 -18.93 -5.11
N GLU A 112 6.29 -19.34 -6.33
CA GLU A 112 6.35 -18.47 -7.51
C GLU A 112 5.04 -17.73 -7.83
N LEU A 113 3.90 -18.34 -7.50
CA LEU A 113 2.56 -17.78 -7.74
C LEU A 113 1.98 -17.05 -6.51
N ARG A 114 2.48 -17.34 -5.31
CA ARG A 114 1.97 -16.82 -4.04
C ARG A 114 3.11 -16.17 -3.27
N PRO A 115 3.05 -14.85 -3.03
CA PRO A 115 4.05 -14.17 -2.21
C PRO A 115 4.12 -14.77 -0.80
N SER A 116 5.33 -14.90 -0.27
CA SER A 116 5.54 -15.22 1.14
C SER A 116 5.04 -14.10 2.04
N SER A 117 4.54 -14.45 3.21
CA SER A 117 4.04 -13.50 4.21
C SER A 117 4.15 -14.10 5.61
N ASN A 118 4.24 -13.27 6.65
CA ASN A 118 4.22 -13.71 8.04
C ASN A 118 2.87 -14.32 8.47
N TYR A 119 1.81 -14.12 7.67
CA TYR A 119 0.46 -14.58 7.98
C TYR A 119 -0.26 -15.05 6.71
N ASP A 120 -1.13 -16.04 6.85
CA ASP A 120 -2.03 -16.46 5.79
C ASP A 120 -3.19 -15.48 5.67
N PHE A 121 -3.34 -14.84 4.50
CA PHE A 121 -4.48 -13.95 4.25
C PHE A 121 -4.83 -13.83 2.77
N LYS A 122 -5.98 -13.25 2.50
CA LYS A 122 -6.46 -12.95 1.15
C LYS A 122 -6.65 -11.44 1.00
N PHE A 123 -6.19 -10.91 -0.11
CA PHE A 123 -6.32 -9.51 -0.48
C PHE A 123 -7.06 -9.36 -1.81
N LYS A 124 -7.89 -8.33 -1.93
CA LYS A 124 -8.56 -7.98 -3.19
C LYS A 124 -8.26 -6.54 -3.52
N ASP A 125 -7.77 -6.32 -4.74
CA ASP A 125 -7.56 -5.00 -5.32
C ASP A 125 -8.66 -4.74 -6.35
N TYR A 126 -9.40 -3.65 -6.17
CA TYR A 126 -10.53 -3.28 -7.01
C TYR A 126 -10.16 -2.15 -7.96
N ALA A 127 -10.54 -2.27 -9.22
CA ALA A 127 -10.31 -1.29 -10.27
C ALA A 127 -8.84 -0.77 -10.34
N PRO A 128 -7.82 -1.65 -10.27
CA PRO A 128 -6.44 -1.23 -10.09
C PRO A 128 -5.91 -0.30 -11.19
N ALA A 129 -6.31 -0.53 -12.45
CA ALA A 129 -5.91 0.32 -13.56
C ALA A 129 -6.51 1.74 -13.42
N VAL A 130 -7.76 1.85 -12.98
CA VAL A 130 -8.44 3.15 -12.76
C VAL A 130 -7.73 3.93 -11.65
N PHE A 131 -7.41 3.28 -10.52
CA PHE A 131 -6.71 3.95 -9.43
C PHE A 131 -5.27 4.31 -9.79
N ARG A 132 -4.61 3.56 -10.66
CA ARG A 132 -3.31 3.95 -11.22
C ARG A 132 -3.43 5.26 -12.00
N GLU A 133 -4.40 5.38 -12.90
CA GLU A 133 -4.63 6.60 -13.66
C GLU A 133 -5.02 7.78 -12.75
N LEU A 134 -5.84 7.55 -11.73
CA LEU A 134 -6.15 8.59 -10.73
C LEU A 134 -4.90 9.09 -10.01
N ARG A 135 -3.98 8.19 -9.59
CA ARG A 135 -2.70 8.63 -9.01
C ARG A 135 -1.90 9.51 -9.98
N VAL A 136 -1.87 9.16 -11.25
CA VAL A 136 -1.20 9.98 -12.28
C VAL A 136 -1.84 11.37 -12.40
N HIS A 137 -3.18 11.44 -12.46
CA HIS A 137 -3.89 12.72 -12.50
C HIS A 137 -3.59 13.61 -11.28
N PHE A 138 -3.40 13.00 -10.11
CA PHE A 138 -3.01 13.72 -8.90
C PHE A 138 -1.50 13.94 -8.75
N GLY A 139 -0.70 13.64 -9.77
CA GLY A 139 0.75 13.79 -9.73
C GLY A 139 1.45 12.90 -8.70
N LEU A 140 0.82 11.77 -8.31
CA LEU A 140 1.36 10.84 -7.33
C LEU A 140 2.21 9.78 -8.02
N ASP A 141 3.51 9.81 -7.76
CA ASP A 141 4.41 8.72 -8.15
C ASP A 141 4.13 7.46 -7.34
N ALA A 142 4.14 6.30 -8.01
CA ALA A 142 3.82 5.02 -7.35
C ALA A 142 4.87 4.61 -6.33
N GLY A 143 6.16 4.92 -6.56
CA GLY A 143 7.24 4.67 -5.62
C GLY A 143 7.09 5.52 -4.36
N ASP A 144 6.82 6.81 -4.50
CA ASP A 144 6.57 7.72 -3.38
C ASP A 144 5.34 7.32 -2.57
N TYR A 145 4.28 6.90 -3.28
CA TYR A 145 3.07 6.39 -2.66
C TYR A 145 3.36 5.15 -1.78
N LEU A 146 4.11 4.19 -2.31
CA LEU A 146 4.49 2.99 -1.58
C LEU A 146 5.47 3.28 -0.43
N LEU A 147 6.42 4.18 -0.63
CA LEU A 147 7.35 4.59 0.42
C LEU A 147 6.61 5.23 1.59
N SER A 148 5.65 6.11 1.31
CA SER A 148 4.84 6.75 2.36
C SER A 148 3.99 5.76 3.14
N LEU A 149 3.31 4.83 2.45
CA LEU A 149 2.38 3.91 3.09
C LEU A 149 3.06 2.67 3.69
N ALA A 150 4.00 2.06 2.98
CA ALA A 150 4.40 0.69 3.26
C ALA A 150 5.88 0.49 3.62
N ALA A 151 6.74 1.51 3.48
CA ALA A 151 8.18 1.32 3.68
C ALA A 151 8.57 0.95 5.12
N LYS A 152 7.83 1.43 6.11
CA LYS A 152 8.17 1.22 7.52
C LYS A 152 7.22 0.28 8.25
N TYR A 153 6.16 -0.20 7.60
CA TYR A 153 5.08 -0.94 8.27
C TYR A 153 4.59 -0.24 9.55
N ILE A 154 4.49 1.08 9.50
CA ILE A 154 4.09 1.91 10.62
C ILE A 154 2.90 2.76 10.18
N LEU A 155 1.78 2.60 10.88
CA LEU A 155 0.61 3.47 10.76
C LEU A 155 0.29 4.07 12.11
N THR A 156 -0.33 5.24 12.08
CA THR A 156 -0.87 5.89 13.28
C THR A 156 -2.39 5.82 13.21
N GLU A 157 -3.02 5.15 14.18
CA GLU A 157 -4.47 5.09 14.28
C GLU A 157 -5.01 6.36 14.90
N LEU A 158 -6.05 6.95 14.30
CA LEU A 158 -6.75 8.09 14.88
C LEU A 158 -7.60 7.61 16.07
N GLY A 159 -7.31 8.14 17.26
CA GLY A 159 -7.78 7.67 18.55
C GLY A 159 -9.25 7.89 18.89
N SER A 160 -10.14 8.13 17.93
CA SER A 160 -11.58 8.17 18.14
C SER A 160 -12.29 7.65 16.91
N PRO A 161 -12.80 6.42 16.96
CA PRO A 161 -13.73 5.98 15.93
C PRO A 161 -14.96 6.89 16.05
N GLY A 162 -15.21 7.67 15.00
CA GLY A 162 -16.44 8.43 14.92
C GLY A 162 -17.67 7.50 15.00
N LYS A 163 -18.88 8.05 15.06
CA LYS A 163 -20.14 7.29 15.15
C LYS A 163 -20.29 6.18 14.08
N SER A 164 -19.51 6.22 13.00
CA SER A 164 -19.53 5.23 11.92
C SER A 164 -18.84 3.91 12.28
N GLY A 165 -17.99 3.86 13.33
CA GLY A 165 -17.14 2.71 13.66
C GLY A 165 -16.05 2.43 12.60
N SER A 166 -15.74 3.40 11.73
CA SER A 166 -14.64 3.29 10.77
C SER A 166 -13.32 3.64 11.45
N PHE A 167 -12.27 2.90 11.09
CA PHE A 167 -10.91 3.21 11.49
C PHE A 167 -10.23 4.10 10.44
N PHE A 168 -9.40 4.99 10.92
CA PHE A 168 -8.56 5.86 10.10
C PHE A 168 -7.10 5.65 10.50
N TYR A 169 -6.26 5.35 9.53
CA TYR A 169 -4.84 5.12 9.72
C TYR A 169 -4.06 6.13 8.88
N PHE A 170 -3.15 6.85 9.50
CA PHE A 170 -2.24 7.76 8.81
C PHE A 170 -0.95 7.05 8.42
N SER A 171 -0.44 7.33 7.23
CA SER A 171 0.93 6.96 6.85
C SER A 171 1.93 7.61 7.81
N HIS A 172 3.15 7.06 7.91
CA HIS A 172 4.18 7.52 8.83
C HIS A 172 4.58 9.01 8.63
N ASP A 173 4.38 9.53 7.43
CA ASP A 173 4.65 10.91 7.03
C ASP A 173 3.40 11.79 6.93
N TYR A 174 2.25 11.28 7.36
CA TYR A 174 0.93 11.92 7.35
C TYR A 174 0.43 12.38 5.98
N ARG A 175 1.01 11.91 4.88
CA ARG A 175 0.58 12.27 3.52
C ARG A 175 -0.68 11.55 3.08
N PHE A 176 -0.94 10.36 3.60
CA PHE A 176 -2.06 9.52 3.22
C PHE A 176 -2.85 9.04 4.43
N ILE A 177 -4.14 8.83 4.19
CA ILE A 177 -5.07 8.27 5.16
C ILE A 177 -5.69 7.01 4.56
N ILE A 178 -5.61 5.89 5.28
CA ILE A 178 -6.34 4.68 4.99
C ILE A 178 -7.60 4.69 5.84
N LYS A 179 -8.77 4.65 5.19
CA LYS A 179 -10.07 4.58 5.88
C LYS A 179 -10.72 3.23 5.62
N THR A 180 -11.12 2.53 6.68
CA THR A 180 -11.99 1.37 6.51
C THR A 180 -13.40 1.81 6.13
N ILE A 181 -14.05 1.07 5.22
CA ILE A 181 -15.40 1.36 4.74
C ILE A 181 -16.30 0.14 4.88
N ARG A 182 -17.61 0.37 5.04
CA ARG A 182 -18.61 -0.69 5.11
C ARG A 182 -18.87 -1.32 3.73
N PRO A 183 -19.37 -2.56 3.65
CA PRO A 183 -19.70 -3.19 2.37
C PRO A 183 -20.70 -2.39 1.52
N THR A 184 -21.61 -1.66 2.14
CA THR A 184 -22.57 -0.77 1.46
C THR A 184 -21.88 0.44 0.84
N GLU A 185 -20.97 1.07 1.57
CA GLU A 185 -20.13 2.19 1.06
C GLU A 185 -19.25 1.71 -0.10
N HIS A 186 -18.64 0.52 0.03
CA HIS A 186 -17.85 -0.07 -1.03
C HIS A 186 -18.67 -0.28 -2.32
N LYS A 187 -19.88 -0.86 -2.21
CA LYS A 187 -20.76 -1.05 -3.37
C LYS A 187 -21.12 0.29 -4.02
N LEU A 188 -21.45 1.29 -3.23
CA LEU A 188 -21.78 2.64 -3.72
C LEU A 188 -20.56 3.25 -4.42
N PHE A 189 -19.37 3.12 -3.81
CA PHE A 189 -18.14 3.69 -4.36
C PHE A 189 -17.79 3.07 -5.72
N ILE A 190 -17.85 1.76 -5.88
CA ILE A 190 -17.61 1.10 -7.17
C ILE A 190 -18.63 1.54 -8.24
N LYS A 191 -19.89 1.72 -7.86
CA LYS A 191 -20.93 2.22 -8.79
C LYS A 191 -20.66 3.66 -9.25
N PHE A 192 -20.17 4.48 -8.37
CA PHE A 192 -19.92 5.90 -8.62
C PHE A 192 -18.53 6.14 -9.24
N LEU A 193 -17.59 5.21 -9.14
CA LEU A 193 -16.19 5.35 -9.58
C LEU A 193 -16.03 5.83 -11.03
N PRO A 194 -16.83 5.39 -12.03
CA PRO A 194 -16.71 5.92 -13.39
C PRO A 194 -16.99 7.43 -13.46
N ALA A 195 -18.04 7.92 -12.81
CA ALA A 195 -18.37 9.33 -12.79
C ALA A 195 -17.29 10.15 -12.04
N TYR A 196 -16.74 9.60 -10.95
CA TYR A 196 -15.63 10.24 -10.24
C TYR A 196 -14.38 10.35 -11.11
N TYR A 197 -14.01 9.29 -11.81
CA TYR A 197 -12.87 9.29 -12.72
C TYR A 197 -13.03 10.35 -13.83
N GLU A 198 -14.21 10.41 -14.49
CA GLU A 198 -14.48 11.38 -15.52
C GLU A 198 -14.43 12.83 -14.98
N HIS A 199 -14.93 13.03 -13.76
CA HIS A 199 -14.84 14.33 -13.10
C HIS A 199 -13.39 14.76 -12.87
N VAL A 200 -12.56 13.88 -12.32
CA VAL A 200 -11.12 14.17 -12.09
C VAL A 200 -10.41 14.43 -13.42
N ARG A 201 -10.69 13.63 -14.44
CA ARG A 201 -10.08 13.78 -15.77
C ARG A 201 -10.44 15.11 -16.44
N ALA A 202 -11.67 15.60 -16.25
CA ALA A 202 -12.16 16.84 -16.81
C ALA A 202 -11.73 18.09 -16.02
N ASN A 203 -11.24 17.93 -14.79
CA ASN A 203 -10.85 19.02 -13.90
C ASN A 203 -9.45 18.74 -13.31
N PRO A 204 -8.40 18.89 -14.14
CA PRO A 204 -7.03 18.60 -13.73
C PRO A 204 -6.48 19.60 -12.70
#